data_e8f4ea738c75d88f2a71318d6111442f
#
_entry.id   e8f4ea738c75d88f2a71318d6111442f
#
_cell.length_a   1.000
_cell.length_b   1.000
_cell.length_c   1.000
_cell.angle_alpha   90.00
_cell.angle_beta   90.00
_cell.angle_gamma   90.00
#
_symmetry.space_group_name_H-M   'P 1'
#
loop_
_entity.id
_entity.type
_entity.pdbx_description
1 polymer ?
#
loop_
_entity_poly.entity_id
_entity_poly.type
_entity_poly.pdbx_seq_one_letter_code
_entity_poly.pdbx_strand_id
1 'polypeptide(L)'
;MKLIEVKDVVKQYSGHRALDGVSLDVPKGTIYGLLGPNGAGKTTLIRIINCITAPDSGEVLLNGKILQPGDVRNIGYLPEERGLYKKMKVGEQAVYLARLKGMTKADALRELKYWFEKFEIQDWWYKKVEELSKGMAQKVQFITTILHKPDLLIFDEPFSGFDPVNTDLLKREILDLRNQGATIIFSTHNMESVEELCENISLVNKAKIVLQGNVTEIRSNYASDSLFVKTADVISFDNNVRIISQTEKNNSIETVLKKMNGKSNNEILQEIITQTSVISFEELLPTMNDIFIRTVKGEA
;
A
#
# COMPACT_ATOMS: atom_id res chain seq x y z
N MET A 1 -16.66 -0.66 -10.76
CA MET A 1 -17.17 -1.98 -10.36
C MET A 1 -16.34 -2.43 -9.16
N LYS A 2 -16.95 -2.95 -8.08
CA LYS A 2 -16.27 -3.40 -6.86
C LYS A 2 -15.89 -4.88 -6.98
N LEU A 3 -14.70 -5.25 -6.55
CA LEU A 3 -14.29 -6.65 -6.44
C LEU A 3 -14.60 -7.20 -5.05
N ILE A 4 -14.23 -6.45 -4.00
CA ILE A 4 -14.53 -6.78 -2.61
C ILE A 4 -15.45 -5.69 -2.03
N GLU A 5 -16.48 -6.12 -1.32
CA GLU A 5 -17.32 -5.27 -0.49
C GLU A 5 -17.33 -5.89 0.92
N VAL A 6 -16.95 -5.10 1.90
CA VAL A 6 -17.04 -5.44 3.33
C VAL A 6 -18.17 -4.60 3.92
N LYS A 7 -19.14 -5.24 4.58
CA LYS A 7 -20.33 -4.55 5.10
C LYS A 7 -20.52 -4.86 6.58
N ASP A 8 -20.36 -3.84 7.40
CA ASP A 8 -20.62 -3.81 8.84
C ASP A 8 -19.99 -5.00 9.61
N VAL A 9 -18.76 -5.35 9.21
CA VAL A 9 -18.05 -6.48 9.77
C VAL A 9 -17.60 -6.22 11.20
N VAL A 10 -18.02 -7.10 12.09
CA VAL A 10 -17.62 -7.11 13.50
C VAL A 10 -16.84 -8.38 13.81
N LYS A 11 -15.78 -8.26 14.59
CA LYS A 11 -15.02 -9.38 15.12
C LYS A 11 -14.59 -9.14 16.56
N GLN A 12 -15.04 -10.00 17.46
CA GLN A 12 -14.70 -10.00 18.87
C GLN A 12 -13.83 -11.22 19.20
N TYR A 13 -12.70 -11.00 19.82
CA TYR A 13 -11.93 -12.06 20.49
C TYR A 13 -12.11 -11.94 22.01
N SER A 14 -11.65 -12.93 22.77
CA SER A 14 -11.74 -12.89 24.23
C SER A 14 -11.18 -11.58 24.79
N GLY A 15 -12.06 -10.72 25.29
CA GLY A 15 -11.72 -9.42 25.89
C GLY A 15 -11.32 -8.29 24.93
N HIS A 16 -11.26 -8.52 23.60
CA HIS A 16 -10.83 -7.52 22.64
C HIS A 16 -11.70 -7.50 21.39
N ARG A 17 -12.24 -6.31 21.04
CA ARG A 17 -12.94 -6.09 19.79
C ARG A 17 -11.94 -5.69 18.71
N ALA A 18 -11.69 -6.59 17.75
CA ALA A 18 -10.72 -6.40 16.70
C ALA A 18 -11.29 -5.64 15.50
N LEU A 19 -12.59 -5.78 15.23
CA LEU A 19 -13.33 -5.01 14.21
C LEU A 19 -14.69 -4.61 14.78
N ASP A 20 -15.10 -3.36 14.55
CA ASP A 20 -16.32 -2.75 15.09
C ASP A 20 -17.12 -2.04 14.00
N GLY A 21 -17.90 -2.80 13.21
CA GLY A 21 -18.71 -2.28 12.13
C GLY A 21 -17.87 -1.76 10.94
N VAL A 22 -16.86 -2.50 10.54
CA VAL A 22 -15.98 -2.11 9.44
C VAL A 22 -16.68 -2.31 8.10
N SER A 23 -16.74 -1.24 7.29
CA SER A 23 -17.28 -1.28 5.92
C SER A 23 -16.31 -0.61 4.96
N LEU A 24 -15.96 -1.30 3.86
CA LEU A 24 -15.11 -0.77 2.79
C LEU A 24 -15.40 -1.43 1.44
N ASP A 25 -15.06 -0.73 0.38
CA ASP A 25 -15.21 -1.16 -0.99
C ASP A 25 -13.86 -1.12 -1.72
N VAL A 26 -13.46 -2.25 -2.32
CA VAL A 26 -12.25 -2.34 -3.13
C VAL A 26 -12.63 -2.36 -4.61
N PRO A 27 -12.32 -1.30 -5.37
CA PRO A 27 -12.58 -1.26 -6.80
C PRO A 27 -11.75 -2.31 -7.55
N LYS A 28 -12.34 -2.88 -8.62
CA LYS A 28 -11.65 -3.87 -9.45
C LYS A 28 -10.48 -3.24 -10.23
N GLY A 29 -9.35 -3.93 -10.29
CA GLY A 29 -8.16 -3.51 -11.05
C GLY A 29 -7.40 -2.34 -10.44
N THR A 30 -7.53 -2.13 -9.13
CA THR A 30 -6.84 -1.06 -8.38
C THR A 30 -5.92 -1.63 -7.30
N ILE A 31 -4.98 -0.81 -6.83
CA ILE A 31 -4.24 -1.07 -5.59
C ILE A 31 -4.90 -0.29 -4.47
N TYR A 32 -5.43 -1.02 -3.49
CA TYR A 32 -6.16 -0.49 -2.35
C TYR A 32 -5.35 -0.62 -1.07
N GLY A 33 -5.05 0.48 -0.42
CA GLY A 33 -4.28 0.52 0.83
C GLY A 33 -5.15 0.25 2.06
N LEU A 34 -4.80 -0.77 2.84
CA LEU A 34 -5.38 -1.03 4.16
C LEU A 34 -4.38 -0.59 5.24
N LEU A 35 -4.59 0.60 5.79
CA LEU A 35 -3.64 1.27 6.65
C LEU A 35 -4.06 1.21 8.13
N GLY A 36 -3.12 1.49 9.00
CA GLY A 36 -3.38 1.62 10.43
C GLY A 36 -2.22 1.15 11.30
N PRO A 37 -2.20 1.52 12.57
CA PRO A 37 -1.19 1.06 13.51
C PRO A 37 -1.28 -0.44 13.77
N ASN A 38 -0.23 -1.00 14.40
CA ASN A 38 -0.26 -2.40 14.83
C ASN A 38 -1.40 -2.62 15.82
N GLY A 39 -2.12 -3.75 15.66
CA GLY A 39 -3.28 -4.06 16.49
C GLY A 39 -4.57 -3.32 16.11
N ALA A 40 -4.59 -2.48 15.08
CA ALA A 40 -5.80 -1.75 14.66
C ALA A 40 -6.94 -2.62 14.11
N GLY A 41 -6.65 -3.85 13.68
CA GLY A 41 -7.63 -4.79 13.10
C GLY A 41 -7.33 -5.21 11.65
N LYS A 42 -6.31 -4.66 10.99
CA LYS A 42 -5.97 -4.95 9.59
C LYS A 42 -5.84 -6.44 9.29
N THR A 43 -4.97 -7.14 10.00
CA THR A 43 -4.73 -8.58 9.82
C THR A 43 -5.98 -9.41 10.13
N THR A 44 -6.84 -8.98 11.07
CA THR A 44 -8.13 -9.63 11.34
C THR A 44 -9.05 -9.51 10.12
N LEU A 45 -9.17 -8.33 9.52
CA LEU A 45 -9.96 -8.12 8.31
C LEU A 45 -9.41 -8.95 7.13
N ILE A 46 -8.10 -8.95 6.93
CA ILE A 46 -7.43 -9.77 5.92
C ILE A 46 -7.73 -11.26 6.12
N ARG A 47 -7.69 -11.77 7.35
CA ARG A 47 -8.04 -13.16 7.67
C ARG A 47 -9.51 -13.48 7.36
N ILE A 48 -10.41 -12.53 7.56
CA ILE A 48 -11.83 -12.71 7.20
C ILE A 48 -11.99 -12.76 5.68
N ILE A 49 -11.35 -11.86 4.91
CA ILE A 49 -11.38 -11.88 3.44
C ILE A 49 -10.75 -13.16 2.87
N ASN A 50 -9.80 -13.76 3.56
CA ASN A 50 -9.21 -15.06 3.20
C ASN A 50 -9.97 -16.27 3.76
N CYS A 51 -11.15 -16.11 4.34
CA CYS A 51 -11.94 -17.18 4.98
C CYS A 51 -11.15 -17.99 6.04
N ILE A 52 -10.09 -17.41 6.63
CA ILE A 52 -9.32 -18.04 7.73
C ILE A 52 -10.10 -17.92 9.03
N THR A 53 -10.86 -16.83 9.17
CA THR A 53 -11.71 -16.53 10.34
C THR A 53 -13.05 -16.02 9.85
N ALA A 54 -14.15 -16.46 10.47
CA ALA A 54 -15.47 -15.90 10.19
C ALA A 54 -15.71 -14.60 10.97
N PRO A 55 -16.42 -13.61 10.40
CA PRO A 55 -16.93 -12.48 11.17
C PRO A 55 -17.99 -12.94 12.17
N ASP A 56 -18.21 -12.18 13.24
CA ASP A 56 -19.28 -12.43 14.20
C ASP A 56 -20.60 -11.81 13.74
N SER A 57 -20.52 -10.70 12.97
CA SER A 57 -21.63 -10.11 12.20
C SER A 57 -21.11 -9.36 11.01
N GLY A 58 -22.03 -8.95 10.11
CA GLY A 58 -21.68 -8.35 8.82
C GLY A 58 -21.33 -9.41 7.76
N GLU A 59 -20.96 -8.96 6.58
CA GLU A 59 -20.68 -9.83 5.44
C GLU A 59 -19.53 -9.31 4.58
N VAL A 60 -18.90 -10.21 3.85
CA VAL A 60 -17.92 -9.88 2.79
C VAL A 60 -18.43 -10.44 1.48
N LEU A 61 -18.44 -9.62 0.44
CA LEU A 61 -18.80 -10.04 -0.91
C LEU A 61 -17.58 -10.01 -1.82
N LEU A 62 -17.49 -11.00 -2.71
CA LEU A 62 -16.55 -11.06 -3.82
C LEU A 62 -17.37 -11.00 -5.13
N ASN A 63 -17.12 -10.01 -5.98
CA ASN A 63 -17.89 -9.78 -7.21
C ASN A 63 -19.42 -9.73 -6.97
N GLY A 64 -19.86 -9.09 -5.87
CA GLY A 64 -21.28 -8.95 -5.51
C GLY A 64 -21.93 -10.20 -4.94
N LYS A 65 -21.20 -11.30 -4.70
CA LYS A 65 -21.68 -12.54 -4.07
C LYS A 65 -21.03 -12.73 -2.72
N ILE A 66 -21.76 -13.28 -1.75
CA ILE A 66 -21.20 -13.60 -0.43
C ILE A 66 -19.99 -14.52 -0.62
N LEU A 67 -18.88 -14.08 -0.06
CA LEU A 67 -17.59 -14.79 -0.10
C LEU A 67 -17.70 -16.16 0.57
N GLN A 68 -17.27 -17.19 -0.17
CA GLN A 68 -17.29 -18.57 0.29
C GLN A 68 -15.87 -19.15 0.44
N PRO A 69 -15.65 -20.17 1.27
CA PRO A 69 -14.33 -20.80 1.40
C PRO A 69 -13.74 -21.32 0.08
N GLY A 70 -14.58 -21.70 -0.89
CA GLY A 70 -14.16 -22.13 -2.22
C GLY A 70 -13.51 -21.02 -3.07
N ASP A 71 -13.87 -19.77 -2.83
CA ASP A 71 -13.39 -18.60 -3.58
C ASP A 71 -11.91 -18.28 -3.28
N VAL A 72 -11.39 -18.76 -2.15
CA VAL A 72 -9.98 -18.58 -1.75
C VAL A 72 -8.99 -19.12 -2.79
N ARG A 73 -9.43 -20.00 -3.67
CA ARG A 73 -8.60 -20.46 -4.81
C ARG A 73 -8.21 -19.33 -5.75
N ASN A 74 -9.07 -18.31 -5.88
CA ASN A 74 -8.88 -17.14 -6.72
C ASN A 74 -8.27 -15.95 -5.96
N ILE A 75 -7.84 -16.18 -4.71
CA ILE A 75 -7.19 -15.17 -3.87
C ILE A 75 -5.72 -15.59 -3.64
N GLY A 76 -4.80 -14.69 -3.94
CA GLY A 76 -3.41 -14.80 -3.55
C GLY A 76 -3.17 -14.04 -2.25
N TYR A 77 -2.69 -14.70 -1.21
CA TYR A 77 -2.40 -14.07 0.07
C TYR A 77 -0.93 -14.23 0.45
N LEU A 78 -0.24 -13.11 0.60
CA LEU A 78 1.11 -13.00 1.12
C LEU A 78 1.03 -12.49 2.56
N PRO A 79 1.12 -13.36 3.58
CA PRO A 79 1.11 -12.93 4.97
C PRO A 79 2.45 -12.30 5.39
N GLU A 80 2.41 -11.45 6.41
CA GLU A 80 3.59 -10.86 7.05
C GLU A 80 4.53 -11.95 7.60
N GLU A 81 3.95 -12.97 8.26
CA GLU A 81 4.70 -14.13 8.75
C GLU A 81 4.86 -15.18 7.64
N ARG A 82 6.03 -15.84 7.62
CA ARG A 82 6.37 -16.77 6.56
C ARG A 82 5.64 -18.11 6.71
N GLY A 83 4.80 -18.43 5.72
CA GLY A 83 4.09 -19.70 5.62
C GLY A 83 4.86 -20.82 4.90
N LEU A 84 6.20 -20.68 4.72
CA LEU A 84 6.98 -21.67 3.99
C LEU A 84 7.43 -22.84 4.88
N TYR A 85 7.36 -24.08 4.37
CA TYR A 85 7.80 -25.30 5.06
C TYR A 85 9.33 -25.41 5.02
N LYS A 86 10.00 -25.20 6.15
CA LYS A 86 11.45 -25.06 6.26
C LYS A 86 12.24 -26.23 5.68
N LYS A 87 11.77 -27.47 5.83
CA LYS A 87 12.46 -28.69 5.40
C LYS A 87 12.23 -29.08 3.94
N MET A 88 11.28 -28.43 3.25
CA MET A 88 11.01 -28.69 1.84
C MET A 88 12.02 -27.96 0.96
N LYS A 89 12.29 -28.50 -0.23
CA LYS A 89 13.01 -27.78 -1.26
C LYS A 89 12.14 -26.71 -1.89
N VAL A 90 12.74 -25.60 -2.28
CA VAL A 90 12.04 -24.42 -2.83
C VAL A 90 11.16 -24.79 -4.03
N GLY A 91 11.71 -25.51 -5.03
CA GLY A 91 10.95 -25.92 -6.20
C GLY A 91 9.81 -26.88 -5.88
N GLU A 92 10.05 -27.86 -4.98
CA GLU A 92 9.01 -28.81 -4.57
C GLU A 92 7.85 -28.10 -3.88
N GLN A 93 8.16 -27.18 -2.96
CA GLN A 93 7.16 -26.40 -2.26
C GLN A 93 6.38 -25.46 -3.18
N ALA A 94 7.08 -24.78 -4.11
CA ALA A 94 6.44 -23.88 -5.05
C ALA A 94 5.44 -24.63 -5.95
N VAL A 95 5.81 -25.81 -6.46
CA VAL A 95 4.89 -26.68 -7.22
C VAL A 95 3.74 -27.18 -6.35
N TYR A 96 4.01 -27.56 -5.09
CA TYR A 96 2.96 -28.01 -4.16
C TYR A 96 1.92 -26.92 -3.90
N LEU A 97 2.36 -25.70 -3.58
CA LEU A 97 1.46 -24.55 -3.33
C LEU A 97 0.65 -24.17 -4.58
N ALA A 98 1.27 -24.18 -5.76
CA ALA A 98 0.58 -23.95 -7.03
C ALA A 98 -0.53 -24.98 -7.27
N ARG A 99 -0.27 -26.24 -6.99
CA ARG A 99 -1.26 -27.33 -7.13
C ARG A 99 -2.42 -27.21 -6.14
N LEU A 100 -2.16 -26.75 -4.91
CA LEU A 100 -3.23 -26.45 -3.95
C LEU A 100 -4.19 -25.36 -4.45
N LYS A 101 -3.67 -24.43 -5.27
CA LYS A 101 -4.47 -23.38 -5.96
C LYS A 101 -5.12 -23.87 -7.26
N GLY A 102 -5.02 -25.18 -7.60
CA GLY A 102 -5.70 -25.77 -8.74
C GLY A 102 -4.89 -25.83 -10.03
N MET A 103 -3.62 -25.40 -10.04
CA MET A 103 -2.76 -25.51 -11.24
C MET A 103 -2.40 -26.96 -11.54
N THR A 104 -2.27 -27.29 -12.84
CA THR A 104 -1.62 -28.55 -13.23
C THR A 104 -0.13 -28.49 -12.91
N LYS A 105 0.52 -29.65 -12.77
CA LYS A 105 1.99 -29.68 -12.54
C LYS A 105 2.75 -29.04 -13.71
N ALA A 106 2.27 -29.27 -14.95
CA ALA A 106 2.91 -28.72 -16.15
C ALA A 106 2.83 -27.19 -16.20
N ASP A 107 1.64 -26.64 -15.91
CA ASP A 107 1.45 -25.18 -15.85
C ASP A 107 2.25 -24.54 -14.70
N ALA A 108 2.25 -25.17 -13.53
CA ALA A 108 3.05 -24.69 -12.40
C ALA A 108 4.55 -24.65 -12.74
N LEU A 109 5.10 -25.69 -13.38
CA LEU A 109 6.50 -25.71 -13.76
C LEU A 109 6.84 -24.65 -14.82
N ARG A 110 5.94 -24.42 -15.80
CA ARG A 110 6.12 -23.38 -16.83
C ARG A 110 6.17 -21.97 -16.21
N GLU A 111 5.18 -21.66 -15.38
CA GLU A 111 5.11 -20.36 -14.72
C GLU A 111 6.26 -20.15 -13.71
N LEU A 112 6.63 -21.19 -12.95
CA LEU A 112 7.77 -21.13 -12.02
C LEU A 112 9.08 -20.90 -12.76
N LYS A 113 9.30 -21.53 -13.94
CA LYS A 113 10.49 -21.26 -14.74
C LYS A 113 10.57 -19.77 -15.09
N TYR A 114 9.49 -19.19 -15.60
CA TYR A 114 9.42 -17.76 -15.94
C TYR A 114 9.73 -16.86 -14.74
N TRP A 115 9.07 -17.10 -13.61
CA TRP A 115 9.26 -16.25 -12.42
C TRP A 115 10.63 -16.41 -11.77
N PHE A 116 11.20 -17.62 -11.78
CA PHE A 116 12.53 -17.86 -11.23
C PHE A 116 13.61 -17.20 -12.11
N GLU A 117 13.43 -17.21 -13.43
CA GLU A 117 14.30 -16.48 -14.36
C GLU A 117 14.18 -14.96 -14.13
N LYS A 118 12.95 -14.43 -14.04
CA LYS A 118 12.69 -12.99 -13.84
C LYS A 118 13.26 -12.46 -12.51
N PHE A 119 13.26 -13.26 -11.46
CA PHE A 119 13.78 -12.90 -10.14
C PHE A 119 15.24 -13.32 -9.91
N GLU A 120 15.87 -13.94 -10.91
CA GLU A 120 17.26 -14.43 -10.86
C GLU A 120 17.51 -15.42 -9.71
N ILE A 121 16.58 -16.38 -9.53
CA ILE A 121 16.61 -17.36 -8.43
C ILE A 121 16.57 -18.81 -8.88
N GLN A 122 16.96 -19.11 -10.13
CA GLN A 122 16.94 -20.46 -10.69
C GLN A 122 17.76 -21.44 -9.86
N ASP A 123 18.90 -20.99 -9.34
CA ASP A 123 19.83 -21.81 -8.54
C ASP A 123 19.24 -22.21 -7.17
N TRP A 124 18.12 -21.60 -6.77
CA TRP A 124 17.49 -21.92 -5.49
C TRP A 124 16.55 -23.13 -5.56
N TRP A 125 16.27 -23.64 -6.73
CA TRP A 125 15.30 -24.72 -6.96
C TRP A 125 15.49 -25.92 -6.03
N TYR A 126 16.74 -26.36 -5.84
CA TYR A 126 17.12 -27.53 -5.03
C TYR A 126 17.49 -27.19 -3.58
N LYS A 127 17.60 -25.91 -3.22
CA LYS A 127 17.89 -25.48 -1.83
C LYS A 127 16.69 -25.80 -0.96
N LYS A 128 16.93 -26.13 0.31
CA LYS A 128 15.88 -26.16 1.32
C LYS A 128 15.49 -24.74 1.70
N VAL A 129 14.22 -24.55 2.09
CA VAL A 129 13.72 -23.24 2.52
C VAL A 129 14.49 -22.71 3.74
N GLU A 130 14.93 -23.58 4.64
CA GLU A 130 15.75 -23.20 5.82
C GLU A 130 17.13 -22.63 5.47
N GLU A 131 17.63 -22.88 4.25
CA GLU A 131 18.91 -22.34 3.76
C GLU A 131 18.76 -20.92 3.16
N LEU A 132 17.55 -20.42 3.04
CA LEU A 132 17.26 -19.11 2.47
C LEU A 132 17.42 -18.00 3.51
N SER A 133 18.00 -16.88 3.10
CA SER A 133 17.91 -15.63 3.87
C SER A 133 16.48 -15.13 3.97
N LYS A 134 16.24 -14.14 4.81
CA LYS A 134 14.91 -13.52 4.96
C LYS A 134 14.37 -12.98 3.63
N GLY A 135 15.14 -12.21 2.90
CA GLY A 135 14.73 -11.66 1.60
C GLY A 135 14.56 -12.74 0.53
N MET A 136 15.42 -13.77 0.52
CA MET A 136 15.28 -14.91 -0.39
C MET A 136 13.94 -15.65 -0.19
N ALA A 137 13.61 -15.97 1.07
CA ALA A 137 12.35 -16.65 1.39
C ALA A 137 11.14 -15.81 0.99
N GLN A 138 11.23 -14.49 1.10
CA GLN A 138 10.17 -13.55 0.75
C GLN A 138 9.95 -13.47 -0.77
N LYS A 139 11.02 -13.49 -1.60
CA LYS A 139 10.89 -13.64 -3.06
C LYS A 139 10.13 -14.92 -3.44
N VAL A 140 10.50 -16.04 -2.85
CA VAL A 140 9.82 -17.33 -3.10
C VAL A 140 8.35 -17.25 -2.68
N GLN A 141 8.06 -16.66 -1.52
CA GLN A 141 6.70 -16.51 -1.02
C GLN A 141 5.86 -15.59 -1.92
N PHE A 142 6.42 -14.48 -2.39
CA PHE A 142 5.76 -13.60 -3.36
C PHE A 142 5.42 -14.36 -4.65
N ILE A 143 6.39 -15.06 -5.26
CA ILE A 143 6.17 -15.84 -6.48
C ILE A 143 5.06 -16.87 -6.28
N THR A 144 5.09 -17.64 -5.19
CA THR A 144 4.07 -18.66 -4.93
C THR A 144 2.67 -18.07 -4.69
N THR A 145 2.59 -16.82 -4.24
CA THR A 145 1.33 -16.10 -4.03
C THR A 145 0.68 -15.69 -5.35
N ILE A 146 1.45 -15.26 -6.34
CA ILE A 146 0.94 -14.72 -7.61
C ILE A 146 0.83 -15.76 -8.73
N LEU A 147 1.47 -16.90 -8.57
CA LEU A 147 1.72 -17.91 -9.62
C LEU A 147 0.46 -18.40 -10.33
N HIS A 148 -0.64 -18.54 -9.59
CA HIS A 148 -1.92 -19.03 -10.12
C HIS A 148 -2.79 -17.92 -10.73
N LYS A 149 -2.25 -16.70 -10.89
CA LYS A 149 -2.89 -15.52 -11.52
C LYS A 149 -4.26 -15.21 -10.92
N PRO A 150 -4.34 -14.97 -9.59
CA PRO A 150 -5.61 -14.69 -8.92
C PRO A 150 -6.16 -13.32 -9.31
N ASP A 151 -7.51 -13.18 -9.27
CA ASP A 151 -8.18 -11.88 -9.47
C ASP A 151 -7.93 -10.91 -8.32
N LEU A 152 -7.76 -11.43 -7.09
CA LEU A 152 -7.46 -10.68 -5.89
C LEU A 152 -6.12 -11.11 -5.29
N LEU A 153 -5.25 -10.14 -5.08
CA LEU A 153 -4.00 -10.29 -4.35
C LEU A 153 -4.08 -9.51 -3.03
N ILE A 154 -3.66 -10.12 -1.95
CA ILE A 154 -3.57 -9.48 -0.64
C ILE A 154 -2.13 -9.58 -0.17
N PHE A 155 -1.48 -8.44 0.00
CA PHE A 155 -0.11 -8.33 0.46
C PHE A 155 -0.08 -7.67 1.84
N ASP A 156 0.27 -8.44 2.88
CA ASP A 156 0.38 -7.96 4.25
C ASP A 156 1.86 -7.70 4.57
N GLU A 157 2.24 -6.42 4.66
CA GLU A 157 3.61 -5.92 4.86
C GLU A 157 4.64 -6.54 3.88
N PRO A 158 4.41 -6.49 2.56
CA PRO A 158 5.21 -7.26 1.58
C PRO A 158 6.68 -6.85 1.51
N PHE A 159 7.02 -5.62 1.91
CA PHE A 159 8.39 -5.10 1.84
C PHE A 159 9.21 -5.36 3.12
N SER A 160 8.59 -5.92 4.16
CA SER A 160 9.27 -6.21 5.42
C SER A 160 10.46 -7.16 5.23
N GLY A 161 11.69 -6.63 5.42
CA GLY A 161 12.93 -7.40 5.34
C GLY A 161 13.57 -7.51 3.96
N PHE A 162 13.12 -6.72 3.01
CA PHE A 162 13.84 -6.46 1.77
C PHE A 162 14.80 -5.26 1.94
N ASP A 163 15.85 -5.28 1.16
CA ASP A 163 16.68 -4.11 0.90
C ASP A 163 16.00 -3.19 -0.14
N PRO A 164 16.47 -1.95 -0.33
CA PRO A 164 15.86 -1.01 -1.25
C PRO A 164 15.75 -1.53 -2.70
N VAL A 165 16.77 -2.24 -3.20
CA VAL A 165 16.79 -2.75 -4.59
C VAL A 165 15.70 -3.81 -4.80
N ASN A 166 15.57 -4.74 -3.86
CA ASN A 166 14.53 -5.76 -3.92
C ASN A 166 13.14 -5.18 -3.65
N THR A 167 13.03 -4.12 -2.84
CA THR A 167 11.77 -3.38 -2.64
C THR A 167 11.30 -2.75 -3.94
N ASP A 168 12.17 -2.06 -4.68
CA ASP A 168 11.84 -1.45 -5.97
C ASP A 168 11.44 -2.49 -7.03
N LEU A 169 12.12 -3.64 -7.04
CA LEU A 169 11.73 -4.75 -7.90
C LEU A 169 10.29 -5.20 -7.60
N LEU A 170 9.97 -5.44 -6.32
CA LEU A 170 8.62 -5.85 -5.93
C LEU A 170 7.56 -4.80 -6.24
N LYS A 171 7.85 -3.52 -6.02
CA LYS A 171 6.94 -2.42 -6.37
C LYS A 171 6.58 -2.44 -7.85
N ARG A 172 7.58 -2.60 -8.73
CA ARG A 172 7.35 -2.72 -10.18
C ARG A 172 6.47 -3.93 -10.53
N GLU A 173 6.74 -5.10 -9.92
CA GLU A 173 5.94 -6.29 -10.15
C GLU A 173 4.49 -6.13 -9.67
N ILE A 174 4.28 -5.46 -8.54
CA ILE A 174 2.94 -5.14 -8.02
C ILE A 174 2.17 -4.24 -9.01
N LEU A 175 2.83 -3.20 -9.54
CA LEU A 175 2.25 -2.33 -10.57
C LEU A 175 1.95 -3.08 -11.87
N ASP A 176 2.86 -3.97 -12.31
CA ASP A 176 2.66 -4.81 -13.49
C ASP A 176 1.47 -5.75 -13.34
N LEU A 177 1.32 -6.38 -12.17
CA LEU A 177 0.17 -7.25 -11.87
C LEU A 177 -1.15 -6.46 -11.91
N ARG A 178 -1.18 -5.25 -11.34
CA ARG A 178 -2.33 -4.36 -11.42
C ARG A 178 -2.64 -3.97 -12.87
N ASN A 179 -1.63 -3.62 -13.66
CA ASN A 179 -1.79 -3.26 -15.07
C ASN A 179 -2.31 -4.44 -15.92
N GLN A 180 -2.05 -5.68 -15.49
CA GLN A 180 -2.61 -6.90 -16.10
C GLN A 180 -4.04 -7.19 -15.62
N GLY A 181 -4.62 -6.37 -14.75
CA GLY A 181 -6.00 -6.44 -14.29
C GLY A 181 -6.21 -7.05 -12.90
N ALA A 182 -5.15 -7.42 -12.19
CA ALA A 182 -5.28 -7.88 -10.81
C ALA A 182 -5.76 -6.75 -9.90
N THR A 183 -6.60 -7.09 -8.93
CA THR A 183 -6.97 -6.19 -7.83
C THR A 183 -6.09 -6.52 -6.63
N ILE A 184 -5.55 -5.50 -5.98
CA ILE A 184 -4.55 -5.69 -4.92
C ILE A 184 -5.00 -4.96 -3.66
N ILE A 185 -5.09 -5.68 -2.54
CA ILE A 185 -5.16 -5.10 -1.19
C ILE A 185 -3.74 -5.09 -0.63
N PHE A 186 -3.27 -3.92 -0.31
CA PHE A 186 -1.92 -3.67 0.17
C PHE A 186 -1.97 -3.16 1.61
N SER A 187 -1.57 -4.00 2.57
CA SER A 187 -1.54 -3.64 3.99
C SER A 187 -0.12 -3.21 4.35
N THR A 188 0.03 -2.00 4.86
CA THR A 188 1.33 -1.48 5.31
C THR A 188 1.19 -0.34 6.32
N HIS A 189 2.27 -0.07 7.02
CA HIS A 189 2.47 1.13 7.83
C HIS A 189 3.46 2.12 7.18
N ASN A 190 4.04 1.79 6.02
CA ASN A 190 4.93 2.67 5.25
C ASN A 190 4.11 3.58 4.33
N MET A 191 3.96 4.84 4.72
CA MET A 191 3.11 5.82 4.02
C MET A 191 3.68 6.26 2.67
N GLU A 192 5.00 6.22 2.48
CA GLU A 192 5.65 6.51 1.19
C GLU A 192 5.23 5.47 0.13
N SER A 193 5.25 4.19 0.49
CA SER A 193 4.76 3.12 -0.41
C SER A 193 3.27 3.24 -0.71
N VAL A 194 2.48 3.79 0.23
CA VAL A 194 1.05 4.08 -0.01
C VAL A 194 0.87 5.16 -1.05
N GLU A 195 1.59 6.28 -0.94
CA GLU A 195 1.53 7.38 -1.92
C GLU A 195 1.95 6.93 -3.32
N GLU A 196 2.92 6.04 -3.40
CA GLU A 196 3.48 5.55 -4.66
C GLU A 196 2.59 4.51 -5.35
N LEU A 197 1.95 3.62 -4.58
CA LEU A 197 1.28 2.45 -5.13
C LEU A 197 -0.25 2.52 -5.08
N CYS A 198 -0.83 3.15 -4.04
CA CYS A 198 -2.25 3.04 -3.78
C CYS A 198 -3.06 4.17 -4.44
N GLU A 199 -4.17 3.81 -5.08
CA GLU A 199 -5.15 4.78 -5.59
C GLU A 199 -6.18 5.16 -4.53
N ASN A 200 -6.61 4.17 -3.73
CA ASN A 200 -7.59 4.36 -2.66
C ASN A 200 -7.10 3.68 -1.38
N ILE A 201 -7.56 4.19 -0.26
CA ILE A 201 -7.18 3.68 1.07
C ILE A 201 -8.37 3.55 2.01
N SER A 202 -8.19 2.70 3.04
CA SER A 202 -8.91 2.77 4.32
C SER A 202 -7.91 2.76 5.46
N LEU A 203 -8.04 3.73 6.36
CA LEU A 203 -7.26 3.80 7.59
C LEU A 203 -8.09 3.22 8.74
N VAL A 204 -7.62 2.10 9.26
CA VAL A 204 -8.22 1.43 10.43
C VAL A 204 -7.51 1.92 11.68
N ASN A 205 -8.27 2.39 12.66
CA ASN A 205 -7.77 2.75 13.99
C ASN A 205 -8.77 2.29 15.06
N LYS A 206 -8.28 1.63 16.11
CA LYS A 206 -9.12 1.13 17.22
C LYS A 206 -10.37 0.37 16.72
N ALA A 207 -10.15 -0.60 15.83
CA ALA A 207 -11.16 -1.47 15.23
C ALA A 207 -12.15 -0.81 14.26
N LYS A 208 -12.02 0.48 13.94
CA LYS A 208 -12.92 1.24 13.06
C LYS A 208 -12.17 1.86 11.88
N ILE A 209 -12.88 2.10 10.78
CA ILE A 209 -12.35 2.96 9.70
C ILE A 209 -12.53 4.42 10.12
N VAL A 210 -11.42 5.16 10.15
CA VAL A 210 -11.39 6.58 10.56
C VAL A 210 -11.13 7.52 9.38
N LEU A 211 -10.60 7.01 8.27
CA LEU A 211 -10.38 7.75 7.04
C LEU A 211 -10.49 6.78 5.86
N GLN A 212 -11.15 7.19 4.78
CA GLN A 212 -11.31 6.36 3.57
C GLN A 212 -11.48 7.27 2.34
N GLY A 213 -10.90 6.87 1.22
CA GLY A 213 -11.07 7.56 -0.05
C GLY A 213 -9.88 7.44 -0.99
N ASN A 214 -9.91 8.24 -2.05
CA ASN A 214 -8.80 8.36 -3.00
C ASN A 214 -7.63 9.11 -2.37
N VAL A 215 -6.40 8.62 -2.56
CA VAL A 215 -5.18 9.19 -1.94
C VAL A 215 -4.97 10.66 -2.34
N THR A 216 -5.15 10.97 -3.62
CA THR A 216 -4.97 12.35 -4.14
C THR A 216 -6.03 13.29 -3.56
N GLU A 217 -7.29 12.86 -3.53
CA GLU A 217 -8.39 13.65 -2.96
C GLU A 217 -8.21 13.87 -1.46
N ILE A 218 -7.82 12.82 -0.72
CA ILE A 218 -7.51 12.94 0.70
C ILE A 218 -6.42 13.99 0.91
N ARG A 219 -5.28 13.88 0.20
CA ARG A 219 -4.19 14.85 0.34
C ARG A 219 -4.63 16.27 -0.01
N SER A 220 -5.44 16.44 -1.04
CA SER A 220 -5.98 17.75 -1.43
C SER A 220 -6.93 18.32 -0.36
N ASN A 221 -7.78 17.48 0.26
CA ASN A 221 -8.69 17.92 1.31
C ASN A 221 -7.98 18.33 2.61
N TYR A 222 -6.79 17.76 2.84
CA TYR A 222 -5.92 18.13 3.98
C TYR A 222 -4.85 19.18 3.60
N ALA A 223 -4.89 19.70 2.35
CA ALA A 223 -3.95 20.72 1.91
C ALA A 223 -3.99 21.92 2.86
N SER A 224 -2.86 22.26 3.42
CA SER A 224 -2.65 23.56 4.05
C SER A 224 -2.29 24.51 2.91
N ASP A 225 -2.75 25.76 2.96
CA ASP A 225 -2.40 26.83 2.02
C ASP A 225 -0.87 27.10 1.94
N SER A 226 -0.09 26.03 1.81
CA SER A 226 1.37 26.05 1.84
C SER A 226 1.94 25.80 0.46
N LEU A 227 3.01 26.57 0.14
CA LEU A 227 3.73 26.48 -1.12
C LEU A 227 5.20 26.20 -0.86
N PHE A 228 5.81 25.39 -1.69
CA PHE A 228 7.26 25.25 -1.78
C PHE A 228 7.76 26.02 -3.01
N VAL A 229 8.74 26.89 -2.78
CA VAL A 229 9.32 27.69 -3.85
C VAL A 229 10.84 27.57 -3.79
N LYS A 230 11.44 27.33 -4.93
CA LYS A 230 12.89 27.35 -5.09
C LYS A 230 13.27 28.51 -6.00
N THR A 231 14.15 29.38 -5.49
CA THR A 231 14.54 30.63 -6.15
C THR A 231 16.06 30.77 -6.22
N ALA A 232 16.56 31.65 -7.08
CA ALA A 232 17.98 31.97 -7.13
C ALA A 232 18.42 32.78 -5.88
N ASP A 233 17.62 33.74 -5.46
CA ASP A 233 17.91 34.63 -4.35
C ASP A 233 16.81 34.55 -3.26
N VAL A 234 17.09 35.15 -2.13
CA VAL A 234 16.16 35.30 -1.00
C VAL A 234 14.94 36.13 -1.43
N ILE A 235 13.76 35.65 -1.06
CA ILE A 235 12.49 36.35 -1.31
C ILE A 235 11.90 36.89 -0.01
N SER A 236 11.15 37.98 -0.11
CA SER A 236 10.44 38.58 0.99
C SER A 236 9.01 38.90 0.59
N PHE A 237 8.11 38.93 1.56
CA PHE A 237 6.71 39.24 1.34
C PHE A 237 6.20 40.22 2.39
N ASP A 238 5.17 40.94 2.02
CA ASP A 238 4.36 41.71 2.96
C ASP A 238 3.44 40.77 3.77
N ASN A 239 2.60 41.30 4.64
CA ASN A 239 1.76 40.56 5.59
C ASN A 239 0.77 39.55 5.00
N ASN A 240 0.69 39.40 3.68
CA ASN A 240 -0.24 38.52 2.96
C ASN A 240 0.30 37.11 2.67
N VAL A 241 1.59 36.88 2.89
CA VAL A 241 2.26 35.59 2.77
C VAL A 241 3.23 35.43 3.93
N ARG A 242 3.10 34.33 4.64
CA ARG A 242 4.00 34.02 5.76
C ARG A 242 5.08 33.06 5.32
N ILE A 243 6.33 33.45 5.45
CA ILE A 243 7.47 32.53 5.30
C ILE A 243 7.51 31.63 6.55
N ILE A 244 7.40 30.31 6.33
CA ILE A 244 7.52 29.30 7.38
C ILE A 244 8.99 28.93 7.60
N SER A 245 9.70 28.68 6.49
CA SER A 245 11.13 28.41 6.50
C SER A 245 11.78 28.91 5.21
N GLN A 246 13.03 29.32 5.30
CA GLN A 246 13.84 29.72 4.16
C GLN A 246 15.27 29.25 4.42
N THR A 247 15.82 28.42 3.52
CA THR A 247 17.12 27.80 3.68
C THR A 247 17.89 27.83 2.36
N GLU A 248 19.18 28.15 2.44
CA GLU A 248 20.08 28.08 1.30
C GLU A 248 20.58 26.65 1.11
N LYS A 249 20.48 26.14 -0.13
CA LYS A 249 20.89 24.78 -0.49
C LYS A 249 21.31 24.73 -1.96
N ASN A 250 22.53 24.26 -2.22
CA ASN A 250 23.04 24.05 -3.58
C ASN A 250 22.90 25.32 -4.48
N ASN A 251 23.35 26.46 -4.02
CA ASN A 251 23.25 27.77 -4.75
C ASN A 251 21.80 28.17 -5.11
N SER A 252 20.84 27.80 -4.31
CA SER A 252 19.44 28.19 -4.45
C SER A 252 18.79 28.33 -3.07
N ILE A 253 17.73 29.10 -3.01
CA ILE A 253 16.95 29.31 -1.79
C ILE A 253 15.69 28.46 -1.86
N GLU A 254 15.54 27.54 -0.92
CA GLU A 254 14.33 26.74 -0.72
C GLU A 254 13.46 27.42 0.35
N THR A 255 12.26 27.84 -0.03
CA THR A 255 11.35 28.58 0.84
C THR A 255 10.01 27.86 0.94
N VAL A 256 9.54 27.66 2.17
CA VAL A 256 8.16 27.21 2.44
C VAL A 256 7.34 28.42 2.86
N LEU A 257 6.24 28.63 2.13
CA LEU A 257 5.33 29.75 2.32
C LEU A 257 3.97 29.24 2.79
N LYS A 258 3.28 30.04 3.58
CA LYS A 258 1.85 29.86 3.88
C LYS A 258 1.07 31.02 3.31
N LYS A 259 0.09 30.73 2.45
CA LYS A 259 -0.86 31.72 1.92
C LYS A 259 -1.70 32.28 3.07
N MET A 260 -1.88 33.60 3.09
CA MET A 260 -2.73 34.31 4.01
C MET A 260 -3.74 35.14 3.19
N ASN A 261 -4.92 35.36 3.73
CA ASN A 261 -5.92 36.29 3.16
C ASN A 261 -6.38 35.97 1.72
N GLY A 262 -6.41 34.69 1.29
CA GLY A 262 -7.00 34.27 0.03
C GLY A 262 -6.21 34.64 -1.24
N LYS A 263 -4.91 34.99 -1.15
CA LYS A 263 -4.06 35.17 -2.34
C LYS A 263 -4.01 33.90 -3.17
N SER A 264 -4.16 34.06 -4.47
CA SER A 264 -4.00 32.97 -5.42
C SER A 264 -2.52 32.62 -5.65
N ASN A 265 -2.27 31.40 -6.12
CA ASN A 265 -0.91 30.96 -6.49
C ASN A 265 -0.29 31.86 -7.55
N ASN A 266 -1.09 32.35 -8.50
CA ASN A 266 -0.62 33.23 -9.57
C ASN A 266 -0.16 34.59 -9.05
N GLU A 267 -0.87 35.18 -8.10
CA GLU A 267 -0.50 36.45 -7.49
C GLU A 267 0.82 36.33 -6.72
N ILE A 268 0.98 35.24 -5.95
CA ILE A 268 2.22 34.96 -5.22
C ILE A 268 3.37 34.71 -6.19
N LEU A 269 3.15 33.93 -7.24
CA LEU A 269 4.18 33.65 -8.25
C LEU A 269 4.62 34.93 -8.98
N GLN A 270 3.68 35.81 -9.35
CA GLN A 270 4.00 37.12 -9.97
C GLN A 270 4.87 37.96 -9.02
N GLU A 271 4.54 38.01 -7.74
CA GLU A 271 5.33 38.77 -6.75
C GLU A 271 6.77 38.22 -6.63
N ILE A 272 6.94 36.88 -6.69
CA ILE A 272 8.26 36.26 -6.63
C ILE A 272 9.06 36.54 -7.88
N ILE A 273 8.46 36.44 -9.07
CA ILE A 273 9.14 36.67 -10.37
C ILE A 273 9.71 38.11 -10.49
N THR A 274 9.06 39.09 -9.81
CA THR A 274 9.58 40.47 -9.78
C THR A 274 10.83 40.63 -8.92
N GLN A 275 11.06 39.68 -7.97
CA GLN A 275 12.20 39.78 -7.05
C GLN A 275 13.38 38.94 -7.49
N THR A 276 13.15 37.74 -8.07
CA THR A 276 14.20 36.79 -8.41
C THR A 276 13.74 35.77 -9.44
N SER A 277 14.69 34.99 -9.97
CA SER A 277 14.39 33.86 -10.85
C SER A 277 13.82 32.70 -10.11
N VAL A 278 12.66 32.19 -10.53
CA VAL A 278 11.99 31.02 -9.97
C VAL A 278 12.54 29.74 -10.65
N ILE A 279 13.00 28.78 -9.86
CA ILE A 279 13.50 27.49 -10.29
C ILE A 279 12.38 26.44 -10.24
N SER A 280 11.62 26.40 -9.13
CA SER A 280 10.40 25.62 -9.00
C SER A 280 9.37 26.33 -8.13
N PHE A 281 8.09 26.02 -8.37
CA PHE A 281 6.95 26.51 -7.60
C PHE A 281 5.92 25.38 -7.51
N GLU A 282 5.65 24.91 -6.30
CA GLU A 282 4.83 23.74 -6.07
C GLU A 282 3.88 23.96 -4.89
N GLU A 283 2.67 23.46 -5.00
CA GLU A 283 1.75 23.38 -3.88
C GLU A 283 2.18 22.25 -2.93
N LEU A 284 2.43 22.57 -1.66
CA LEU A 284 2.77 21.57 -0.67
C LEU A 284 1.51 20.87 -0.18
N LEU A 285 1.26 19.70 -0.75
CA LEU A 285 0.29 18.78 -0.20
C LEU A 285 0.89 18.07 1.02
N PRO A 286 0.12 17.87 2.10
CA PRO A 286 0.59 17.08 3.23
C PRO A 286 0.89 15.66 2.79
N THR A 287 1.88 15.04 3.40
CA THR A 287 2.18 13.64 3.16
C THR A 287 1.09 12.76 3.79
N MET A 288 0.92 11.55 3.24
CA MET A 288 0.02 10.56 3.88
C MET A 288 0.45 10.26 5.31
N ASN A 289 1.74 10.38 5.62
CA ASN A 289 2.25 10.23 6.98
C ASN A 289 1.75 11.33 7.92
N ASP A 290 1.73 12.60 7.48
CA ASP A 290 1.22 13.71 8.26
C ASP A 290 -0.29 13.55 8.52
N ILE A 291 -1.04 13.17 7.48
CA ILE A 291 -2.48 12.91 7.57
C ILE A 291 -2.76 11.74 8.52
N PHE A 292 -2.00 10.65 8.40
CA PHE A 292 -2.09 9.50 9.28
C PHE A 292 -1.91 9.89 10.75
N ILE A 293 -0.84 10.63 11.06
CA ILE A 293 -0.53 11.06 12.42
C ILE A 293 -1.67 11.93 12.99
N ARG A 294 -2.14 12.93 12.23
CA ARG A 294 -3.26 13.80 12.65
C ARG A 294 -4.53 13.00 12.91
N THR A 295 -4.91 12.13 11.98
CA THR A 295 -6.13 11.32 12.09
C THR A 295 -6.08 10.36 13.28
N VAL A 296 -4.95 9.71 13.52
CA VAL A 296 -4.80 8.76 14.65
C VAL A 296 -4.79 9.48 16.00
N LYS A 297 -4.24 10.71 16.06
CA LYS A 297 -4.26 11.56 17.27
C LYS A 297 -5.62 12.24 17.52
N GLY A 298 -6.53 12.25 16.54
CA GLY A 298 -7.81 12.95 16.63
C GLY A 298 -7.68 14.46 16.42
N GLU A 299 -6.67 14.91 15.69
CA GLU A 299 -6.39 16.32 15.34
C GLU A 299 -6.90 16.65 13.91
N ALA A 300 -7.75 15.78 13.35
CA ALA A 300 -8.29 15.90 11.99
C ALA A 300 -9.63 16.65 11.94
#